data_4eb88f8518ef77a02855165beb76cfbb
#
_entry.id   4eb88f8518ef77a02855165beb76cfbb
#
_cell.length_a   1.000
_cell.length_b   1.000
_cell.length_c   1.000
_cell.angle_alpha   90.00
_cell.angle_beta   90.00
_cell.angle_gamma   90.00
#
_symmetry.space_group_name_H-M   'P 1'
#
loop_
_entity.id
_entity.type
_entity.pdbx_description
1 polymer ?
#
loop_
_entity_poly.entity_id
_entity_poly.type
_entity_poly.pdbx_seq_one_letter_code
_entity_poly.pdbx_strand_id
1 'polypeptide(L)'
;MVEILGYYIPFIDNLLDTLAVPLAGIAGTVVMASTLVDLDPMITWGLAIIAGGGTATAINSATALTRATSTATTGGIGNHLIASTETATASFVSVLAIFLPILAFIVVILIIFVGIRLFKKLFNSKK
;
A
#
# COMPACT_ATOMS: atom_id res chain seq x y z
N MET A 1 23.12 -14.03 21.62
CA MET A 1 21.66 -13.80 21.72
C MET A 1 21.18 -12.58 20.95
N VAL A 2 21.82 -11.44 21.07
CA VAL A 2 21.42 -10.22 20.33
C VAL A 2 21.55 -10.38 18.81
N GLU A 3 22.55 -11.11 18.33
CA GLU A 3 22.76 -11.40 16.91
C GLU A 3 21.66 -12.29 16.32
N ILE A 4 21.18 -13.27 17.08
CA ILE A 4 20.09 -14.16 16.66
C ILE A 4 18.77 -13.38 16.58
N LEU A 5 18.49 -12.48 17.51
CA LEU A 5 17.32 -11.61 17.47
C LEU A 5 17.38 -10.63 16.29
N GLY A 6 18.56 -10.14 15.94
CA GLY A 6 18.75 -9.30 14.75
C GLY A 6 18.46 -10.02 13.42
N TYR A 7 18.65 -11.34 13.35
CA TYR A 7 18.28 -12.16 12.20
C TYR A 7 16.78 -12.46 12.13
N TYR A 8 16.11 -12.58 13.26
CA TYR A 8 14.69 -12.88 13.31
C TYR A 8 13.81 -11.69 12.92
N ILE A 9 14.21 -10.47 13.25
CA ILE A 9 13.41 -9.27 12.96
C ILE A 9 13.22 -9.02 11.46
N PRO A 10 14.26 -9.06 10.59
CA PRO A 10 14.06 -8.93 9.14
C PRO A 10 13.27 -10.09 8.53
N PHE A 11 13.41 -11.30 9.03
CA PHE A 11 12.64 -12.46 8.57
C PHE A 11 11.16 -12.30 8.90
N ILE A 12 10.84 -11.84 10.12
CA ILE A 12 9.46 -11.57 10.55
C ILE A 12 8.85 -10.44 9.73
N ASP A 13 9.58 -9.37 9.45
CA ASP A 13 9.13 -8.27 8.58
C ASP A 13 8.78 -8.77 7.18
N ASN A 14 9.64 -9.57 6.56
CA ASN A 14 9.39 -10.14 5.24
C ASN A 14 8.18 -11.09 5.23
N LEU A 15 8.03 -11.88 6.29
CA LEU A 15 6.88 -12.77 6.45
C LEU A 15 5.58 -11.97 6.61
N LEU A 16 5.59 -10.92 7.42
CA LEU A 16 4.45 -10.02 7.62
C LEU A 16 4.08 -9.30 6.32
N ASP A 17 5.05 -8.79 5.58
CA ASP A 17 4.82 -8.14 4.28
C ASP A 17 4.22 -9.13 3.26
N THR A 18 4.68 -10.37 3.25
CA THR A 18 4.13 -11.41 2.37
C THR A 18 2.68 -11.74 2.71
N LEU A 19 2.34 -11.82 4.00
CA LEU A 19 0.97 -12.04 4.45
C LEU A 19 0.09 -10.79 4.29
N ALA A 20 0.67 -9.61 4.39
CA ALA A 20 -0.05 -8.34 4.28
C ALA A 20 -0.69 -8.16 2.90
N VAL A 21 -0.05 -8.63 1.83
CA VAL A 21 -0.57 -8.48 0.46
C VAL A 21 -1.94 -9.15 0.29
N PRO A 22 -2.13 -10.47 0.56
CA PRO A 22 -3.44 -11.08 0.43
C PRO A 22 -4.44 -10.57 1.47
N LEU A 23 -4.01 -10.27 2.69
CA LEU A 23 -4.88 -9.69 3.72
C LEU A 23 -5.37 -8.29 3.34
N ALA A 24 -4.53 -7.47 2.71
CA ALA A 24 -4.92 -6.18 2.18
C ALA A 24 -5.98 -6.31 1.08
N GLY A 25 -5.85 -7.29 0.19
CA GLY A 25 -6.85 -7.59 -0.83
C GLY A 25 -8.22 -7.92 -0.23
N ILE A 26 -8.24 -8.77 0.79
CA ILE A 26 -9.46 -9.13 1.52
C ILE A 26 -10.03 -7.91 2.25
N ALA A 27 -9.21 -7.19 3.00
CA ALA A 27 -9.64 -6.00 3.74
C ALA A 27 -10.17 -4.90 2.80
N GLY A 28 -9.48 -4.62 1.71
CA GLY A 28 -9.91 -3.66 0.70
C GLY A 28 -11.23 -4.03 0.06
N THR A 29 -11.45 -5.31 -0.22
CA THR A 29 -12.72 -5.83 -0.72
C THR A 29 -13.86 -5.59 0.28
N VAL A 30 -13.65 -5.96 1.55
CA VAL A 30 -14.66 -5.79 2.60
C VAL A 30 -14.99 -4.32 2.83
N VAL A 31 -14.00 -3.46 2.92
CA VAL A 31 -14.19 -2.01 3.09
C VAL A 31 -14.97 -1.43 1.90
N MET A 32 -14.61 -1.78 0.69
CA MET A 32 -15.32 -1.29 -0.50
C MET A 32 -16.76 -1.81 -0.54
N ALA A 33 -16.98 -3.09 -0.26
CA ALA A 33 -18.32 -3.67 -0.21
C ALA A 33 -19.21 -2.98 0.84
N SER A 34 -18.64 -2.58 1.97
CA SER A 34 -19.38 -1.89 3.04
C SER A 34 -19.78 -0.45 2.67
N THR A 35 -19.10 0.16 1.72
CA THR A 35 -19.40 1.53 1.24
C THR A 35 -20.40 1.56 0.09
N LEU A 36 -20.57 0.46 -0.63
CA LEU A 36 -21.49 0.33 -1.77
C LEU A 36 -22.87 -0.15 -1.27
N VAL A 37 -23.70 0.78 -0.87
CA VAL A 37 -24.97 0.48 -0.21
C VAL A 37 -26.05 0.42 -1.27
N ASP A 38 -26.82 0.44 -1.80
CA ASP A 38 -27.93 0.51 -2.75
C ASP A 38 -27.66 -0.10 -4.14
N LEU A 39 -26.69 -1.00 -4.25
CA LEU A 39 -26.39 -1.70 -5.50
C LEU A 39 -26.81 -3.18 -5.42
N ASP A 40 -27.03 -3.78 -6.59
CA ASP A 40 -27.22 -5.22 -6.70
C ASP A 40 -26.01 -5.95 -6.06
N PRO A 41 -26.25 -7.02 -5.27
CA PRO A 41 -25.17 -7.76 -4.60
C PRO A 41 -24.05 -8.24 -5.53
N MET A 42 -24.39 -8.66 -6.76
CA MET A 42 -23.39 -9.10 -7.73
C MET A 42 -22.49 -7.94 -8.17
N ILE A 43 -23.07 -6.75 -8.40
CA ILE A 43 -22.33 -5.54 -8.76
C ILE A 43 -21.48 -5.06 -7.59
N THR A 44 -22.03 -5.05 -6.38
CA THR A 44 -21.33 -4.66 -5.16
C THR A 44 -20.08 -5.51 -4.95
N TRP A 45 -20.19 -6.82 -4.99
CA TRP A 45 -19.05 -7.71 -4.81
C TRP A 45 -18.07 -7.66 -5.96
N GLY A 46 -18.54 -7.55 -7.20
CA GLY A 46 -17.69 -7.38 -8.38
C GLY A 46 -16.83 -6.11 -8.29
N LEU A 47 -17.43 -4.98 -7.98
CA LEU A 47 -16.71 -3.71 -7.79
C LEU A 47 -15.80 -3.75 -6.56
N ALA A 48 -16.26 -4.34 -5.46
CA ALA A 48 -15.47 -4.46 -4.24
C ALA A 48 -14.20 -5.29 -4.44
N ILE A 49 -14.29 -6.41 -5.14
CA ILE A 49 -13.14 -7.27 -5.44
C ILE A 49 -12.17 -6.57 -6.38
N ILE A 50 -12.66 -5.99 -7.47
CA ILE A 50 -11.82 -5.37 -8.49
C ILE A 50 -11.23 -4.04 -7.99
N ALA A 51 -12.06 -3.11 -7.57
CA ALA A 51 -11.61 -1.79 -7.15
C ALA A 51 -10.99 -1.80 -5.75
N GLY A 52 -11.65 -2.37 -4.77
CA GLY A 52 -11.16 -2.41 -3.38
C GLY A 52 -10.02 -3.39 -3.20
N GLY A 53 -10.26 -4.66 -3.51
CA GLY A 53 -9.28 -5.71 -3.36
C GLY A 53 -8.09 -5.55 -4.31
N GLY A 54 -8.34 -5.25 -5.57
CA GLY A 54 -7.30 -5.04 -6.59
C GLY A 54 -6.38 -3.87 -6.25
N THR A 55 -6.94 -2.73 -5.87
CA THR A 55 -6.16 -1.55 -5.47
C THR A 55 -5.33 -1.81 -4.22
N ALA A 56 -5.93 -2.39 -3.19
CA ALA A 56 -5.23 -2.69 -1.94
C ALA A 56 -4.09 -3.69 -2.16
N THR A 57 -4.31 -4.73 -2.96
CA THR A 57 -3.28 -5.71 -3.31
C THR A 57 -2.15 -5.07 -4.12
N ALA A 58 -2.47 -4.23 -5.11
CA ALA A 58 -1.47 -3.54 -5.92
C ALA A 58 -0.59 -2.60 -5.08
N ILE A 59 -1.18 -1.82 -4.19
CA ILE A 59 -0.44 -0.91 -3.30
C ILE A 59 0.45 -1.70 -2.35
N ASN A 60 -0.08 -2.73 -1.69
CA ASN A 60 0.72 -3.56 -0.78
C ASN A 60 1.83 -4.32 -1.48
N SER A 61 1.59 -4.81 -2.70
CA SER A 61 2.63 -5.46 -3.51
C SER A 61 3.76 -4.48 -3.85
N ALA A 62 3.43 -3.25 -4.24
CA ALA A 62 4.43 -2.21 -4.51
C ALA A 62 5.24 -1.86 -3.25
N THR A 63 4.59 -1.75 -2.11
CA THR A 63 5.24 -1.53 -0.81
C THR A 63 6.16 -2.69 -0.45
N ALA A 64 5.70 -3.93 -0.57
CA ALA A 64 6.50 -5.12 -0.27
C ALA A 64 7.74 -5.20 -1.15
N LEU A 65 7.62 -4.91 -2.45
CA LEU A 65 8.75 -4.84 -3.38
C LEU A 65 9.73 -3.72 -3.01
N THR A 66 9.23 -2.55 -2.62
CA THR A 66 10.07 -1.43 -2.18
C THR A 66 10.86 -1.79 -0.92
N ARG A 67 10.22 -2.44 0.05
CA ARG A 67 10.89 -2.91 1.28
C ARG A 67 11.89 -4.02 0.99
N ALA A 68 11.57 -4.97 0.12
CA ALA A 68 12.51 -6.01 -0.29
C ALA A 68 13.75 -5.41 -0.96
N THR A 69 13.59 -4.43 -1.84
CA THR A 69 14.69 -3.72 -2.48
C THR A 69 15.51 -2.93 -1.44
N SER A 70 14.87 -2.25 -0.51
CA SER A 70 15.53 -1.55 0.58
C SER A 70 16.31 -2.51 1.48
N THR A 71 15.78 -3.67 1.80
CA THR A 71 16.47 -4.70 2.58
C THR A 71 17.71 -5.21 1.85
N ALA A 72 17.62 -5.44 0.54
CA ALA A 72 18.73 -5.90 -0.28
C ALA A 72 19.86 -4.86 -0.40
N THR A 73 19.54 -3.57 -0.42
CA THR A 73 20.50 -2.47 -0.63
C THR A 73 21.02 -1.85 0.67
N THR A 74 20.20 -1.78 1.71
CA THR A 74 20.53 -1.09 2.98
C THR A 74 20.60 -2.01 4.20
N GLY A 75 20.38 -3.32 4.03
CA GLY A 75 20.31 -4.28 5.13
C GLY A 75 19.10 -4.09 6.05
N GLY A 76 18.04 -3.42 5.56
CA GLY A 76 16.81 -3.19 6.30
C GLY A 76 16.71 -1.83 7.02
N ILE A 77 17.77 -1.04 7.05
CA ILE A 77 17.78 0.29 7.70
C ILE A 77 16.77 1.25 7.02
N GLY A 78 16.70 1.21 5.69
CA GLY A 78 15.75 2.01 4.91
C GLY A 78 14.28 1.67 5.15
N ASN A 79 13.97 0.47 5.64
CA ASN A 79 12.60 0.04 5.90
C ASN A 79 11.91 0.89 6.97
N HIS A 80 12.64 1.38 7.97
CA HIS A 80 12.10 2.29 8.99
C HIS A 80 11.66 3.63 8.39
N LEU A 81 12.43 4.17 7.45
CA LEU A 81 12.07 5.40 6.74
C LEU A 81 10.84 5.18 5.86
N ILE A 82 10.78 4.07 5.14
CA ILE A 82 9.63 3.70 4.29
C ILE A 82 8.38 3.55 5.16
N ALA A 83 8.44 2.77 6.23
CA ALA A 83 7.32 2.55 7.14
C ALA A 83 6.83 3.85 7.78
N SER A 84 7.73 4.73 8.21
CA SER A 84 7.39 6.02 8.79
C SER A 84 6.70 6.93 7.77
N THR A 85 7.20 6.98 6.53
CA THR A 85 6.60 7.76 5.44
C THR A 85 5.23 7.24 5.06
N GLU A 86 5.07 5.93 4.96
CA GLU A 86 3.77 5.29 4.68
C GLU A 86 2.75 5.59 5.78
N THR A 87 3.14 5.42 7.04
CA THR A 87 2.26 5.70 8.18
C THR A 87 1.86 7.17 8.24
N ALA A 88 2.80 8.08 8.03
CA ALA A 88 2.51 9.52 8.01
C ALA A 88 1.57 9.88 6.86
N THR A 89 1.80 9.35 5.65
CA THR A 89 0.96 9.59 4.48
C THR A 89 -0.43 9.00 4.67
N ALA A 90 -0.53 7.76 5.14
CA ALA A 90 -1.80 7.10 5.39
C ALA A 90 -2.62 7.83 6.47
N SER A 91 -1.97 8.25 7.55
CA SER A 91 -2.63 9.02 8.62
C SER A 91 -3.15 10.37 8.11
N PHE A 92 -2.35 11.09 7.34
CA PHE A 92 -2.72 12.37 6.76
C PHE A 92 -3.91 12.23 5.80
N VAL A 93 -3.85 11.27 4.87
CA VAL A 93 -4.94 11.01 3.91
C VAL A 93 -6.21 10.56 4.63
N SER A 94 -6.08 9.72 5.68
CA SER A 94 -7.22 9.27 6.47
C SER A 94 -7.94 10.41 7.18
N VAL A 95 -7.18 11.33 7.80
CA VAL A 95 -7.74 12.53 8.44
C VAL A 95 -8.43 13.42 7.40
N LEU A 96 -7.79 13.64 6.25
CA LEU A 96 -8.40 14.40 5.16
C LEU A 96 -9.68 13.74 4.63
N ALA A 97 -9.69 12.42 4.50
CA ALA A 97 -10.87 11.69 4.02
C ALA A 97 -12.07 11.83 4.96
N ILE A 98 -11.83 11.95 6.26
CA ILE A 98 -12.90 12.14 7.24
C ILE A 98 -13.45 13.57 7.19
N PHE A 99 -12.59 14.57 7.14
CA PHE A 99 -12.99 15.98 7.27
C PHE A 99 -13.26 16.66 5.92
N LEU A 100 -12.53 16.29 4.87
CA LEU A 100 -12.59 16.90 3.55
C LEU A 100 -12.53 15.84 2.44
N PRO A 101 -13.59 15.05 2.23
CA PRO A 101 -13.57 13.91 1.30
C PRO A 101 -13.16 14.28 -0.14
N ILE A 102 -13.62 15.44 -0.64
CA ILE A 102 -13.30 15.89 -2.00
C ILE A 102 -11.81 16.24 -2.12
N LEU A 103 -11.25 16.90 -1.12
CA LEU A 103 -9.83 17.24 -1.10
C LEU A 103 -8.96 15.98 -0.98
N ALA A 104 -9.37 15.02 -0.15
CA ALA A 104 -8.69 13.72 -0.03
C ALA A 104 -8.66 12.98 -1.39
N PHE A 105 -9.76 12.98 -2.12
CA PHE A 105 -9.84 12.37 -3.45
C PHE A 105 -8.87 13.03 -4.44
N ILE A 106 -8.79 14.35 -4.46
CA ILE A 106 -7.84 15.10 -5.30
C ILE A 106 -6.40 14.76 -4.93
N VAL A 107 -6.09 14.73 -3.62
CA VAL A 107 -4.73 14.38 -3.13
C VAL A 107 -4.33 12.97 -3.56
N VAL A 108 -5.22 12.00 -3.44
CA VAL A 108 -4.96 10.62 -3.87
C VAL A 108 -4.68 10.55 -5.38
N ILE A 109 -5.47 11.22 -6.19
CA ILE A 109 -5.24 11.28 -7.65
C ILE A 109 -3.88 11.92 -7.96
N LEU A 110 -3.52 13.00 -7.28
CA LEU A 110 -2.21 13.65 -7.46
C LEU A 110 -1.05 12.72 -7.09
N ILE A 111 -1.17 12.00 -5.97
CA ILE A 111 -0.16 11.02 -5.54
C ILE A 111 0.03 9.93 -6.60
N ILE A 112 -1.07 9.38 -7.11
CA ILE A 112 -1.03 8.35 -8.17
C ILE A 112 -0.40 8.91 -9.44
N PHE A 113 -0.79 10.11 -9.86
CA PHE A 113 -0.26 10.76 -11.06
C PHE A 113 1.26 11.02 -10.95
N VAL A 114 1.70 11.56 -9.82
CA VAL A 114 3.12 11.79 -9.55
C VAL A 114 3.88 10.46 -9.51
N GLY A 115 3.33 9.44 -8.86
CA GLY A 115 3.92 8.10 -8.81
C GLY A 115 4.13 7.50 -10.20
N ILE A 116 3.10 7.55 -11.05
CA ILE A 116 3.20 7.08 -12.44
C ILE A 116 4.24 7.88 -13.23
N ARG A 117 4.27 9.19 -13.05
CA ARG A 117 5.20 10.06 -13.76
C ARG A 117 6.66 9.79 -13.36
N LEU A 118 6.90 9.61 -12.07
CA LEU A 118 8.22 9.25 -11.54
C LEU A 118 8.65 7.87 -12.04
N PHE A 119 7.75 6.91 -12.01
CA PHE A 119 8.00 5.55 -12.50
C PHE A 119 8.40 5.56 -13.98
N LYS A 120 7.63 6.27 -14.83
CA LYS A 120 7.96 6.41 -16.25
C LYS A 120 9.31 7.11 -16.47
N LYS A 121 9.62 8.13 -15.67
CA LYS A 121 10.91 8.85 -15.76
C LYS A 121 12.09 7.93 -15.42
N LEU A 122 11.96 7.10 -14.39
CA LEU A 122 12.98 6.15 -13.98
C LEU A 122 13.20 5.05 -15.01
N PHE A 123 12.13 4.55 -15.65
CA PHE A 123 12.22 3.54 -16.70
C PHE A 123 12.77 4.08 -18.02
N ASN A 124 12.41 5.31 -18.40
CA ASN A 124 12.94 5.94 -19.62
C ASN A 124 14.40 6.41 -19.49
N SER A 125 14.88 6.62 -18.28
CA SER A 125 16.29 6.99 -18.05
C SER A 125 17.28 5.83 -18.23
N LYS A 126 16.77 4.60 -18.36
CA LYS A 126 17.59 3.38 -18.58
C LYS A 126 17.68 2.95 -20.05
N LYS A 127 17.10 3.69 -20.95
CA LYS A 127 17.28 3.55 -22.41
C LYS A 127 18.20 4.65 -22.94
#